data_f3bc940c73fae05536a83233d9d77a9a
#
_entry.id   f3bc940c73fae05536a83233d9d77a9a
#
_cell.length_a   1.000
_cell.length_b   1.000
_cell.length_c   1.000
_cell.angle_alpha   90.00
_cell.angle_beta   90.00
_cell.angle_gamma   90.00
#
_symmetry.space_group_name_H-M   'P 1'
#
loop_
_entity.id
_entity.type
_entity.pdbx_description
1 polymer ?
#
loop_
_entity_poly.entity_id
_entity_poly.type
_entity_poly.pdbx_seq_one_letter_code
_entity_poly.pdbx_strand_id
1 'polypeptide(L)'
;HIGSAFDELGVTFLAAFGGLSSLFSDMSRLPLVLMTIFAFSLSDTFDTIGTFIGTGRKTGIFSAEDEAALENSSGFSSKMDKALFADAIGTFIGSLFGTSNTTTYVESAAGIAEGGRTGLTAVSTAVAFLLSALLLPVVGIVPAAATAPALIIVGVMMVSSFLDVDWSDFNDALPAFFAAFFMALCFSISYGIAAAFIFYCLVKVATGKTKEIHPLLWGATILFIVNFVILAFL
;
A
#
# COMPACT_ATOMS: atom_id res chain seq x y z
N HIS A 1 -4.70 30.55 -1.83
CA HIS A 1 -5.52 31.05 -2.96
C HIS A 1 -5.71 29.94 -3.98
N ILE A 2 -6.93 29.77 -4.55
CA ILE A 2 -7.20 28.74 -5.58
C ILE A 2 -6.28 28.95 -6.80
N GLY A 3 -5.94 30.21 -7.15
CA GLY A 3 -5.02 30.50 -8.24
C GLY A 3 -3.62 29.92 -8.04
N SER A 4 -3.05 30.01 -6.84
CA SER A 4 -1.73 29.44 -6.55
C SER A 4 -1.71 27.90 -6.66
N ALA A 5 -2.81 27.21 -6.33
CA ALA A 5 -2.91 25.77 -6.49
C ALA A 5 -2.91 25.35 -7.97
N PHE A 6 -3.52 26.12 -8.85
CA PHE A 6 -3.45 25.86 -10.30
C PHE A 6 -2.06 26.16 -10.88
N ASP A 7 -1.38 27.17 -10.38
CA ASP A 7 -0.01 27.47 -10.77
C ASP A 7 0.95 26.35 -10.33
N GLU A 8 0.80 25.85 -9.09
CA GLU A 8 1.57 24.71 -8.58
C GLU A 8 1.27 23.42 -9.37
N LEU A 9 0.00 23.17 -9.74
CA LEU A 9 -0.37 22.05 -10.59
C LEU A 9 0.32 22.16 -11.96
N GLY A 10 0.41 23.37 -12.53
CA GLY A 10 1.13 23.61 -13.78
C GLY A 10 2.62 23.26 -13.71
N VAL A 11 3.24 23.41 -12.54
CA VAL A 11 4.65 23.05 -12.31
C VAL A 11 4.82 21.52 -12.14
N THR A 12 3.88 20.85 -11.47
CA THR A 12 3.98 19.42 -11.19
C THR A 12 3.48 18.55 -12.33
N PHE A 13 2.55 19.05 -13.15
CA PHE A 13 1.99 18.29 -14.26
C PHE A 13 3.07 17.89 -15.27
N LEU A 14 3.18 16.59 -15.51
CA LEU A 14 4.18 15.96 -16.38
C LEU A 14 5.65 16.17 -15.94
N ALA A 15 5.91 16.77 -14.77
CA ALA A 15 7.27 16.95 -14.26
C ALA A 15 8.04 15.62 -14.08
N ALA A 16 7.31 14.53 -13.85
CA ALA A 16 7.87 13.19 -13.74
C ALA A 16 8.72 12.81 -14.97
N PHE A 17 8.31 13.20 -16.18
CA PHE A 17 9.07 12.88 -17.39
C PHE A 17 10.40 13.63 -17.47
N GLY A 18 10.44 14.88 -16.98
CA GLY A 18 11.69 15.64 -16.87
C GLY A 18 12.66 15.04 -15.84
N GLY A 19 12.11 14.55 -14.71
CA GLY A 19 12.88 13.91 -13.65
C GLY A 19 13.37 12.48 -14.00
N LEU A 20 12.64 11.76 -14.84
CA LEU A 20 12.94 10.38 -15.18
C LEU A 20 14.33 10.20 -15.82
N SER A 21 14.71 11.12 -16.72
CA SER A 21 16.02 11.10 -17.36
C SER A 21 17.15 11.37 -16.36
N SER A 22 16.93 12.25 -15.39
CA SER A 22 17.92 12.60 -14.37
C SER A 22 18.13 11.50 -13.34
N LEU A 23 17.09 10.70 -13.05
CA LEU A 23 17.15 9.55 -12.13
C LEU A 23 18.15 8.49 -12.59
N PHE A 24 18.27 8.28 -13.90
CA PHE A 24 19.16 7.27 -14.50
C PHE A 24 20.45 7.85 -15.10
N SER A 25 20.68 9.15 -14.95
CA SER A 25 21.88 9.81 -15.48
C SER A 25 23.14 9.51 -14.68
N ASP A 26 23.01 9.25 -13.39
CA ASP A 26 24.13 8.95 -12.49
C ASP A 26 24.15 7.47 -12.13
N MET A 27 25.03 6.71 -12.81
CA MET A 27 25.19 5.28 -12.59
C MET A 27 25.65 4.90 -11.17
N SER A 28 26.26 5.83 -10.43
CA SER A 28 26.69 5.58 -9.05
C SER A 28 25.49 5.48 -8.10
N ARG A 29 24.39 6.17 -8.41
CA ARG A 29 23.14 6.17 -7.64
C ARG A 29 22.14 5.13 -8.10
N LEU A 30 22.40 4.45 -9.21
CA LEU A 30 21.48 3.46 -9.78
C LEU A 30 21.03 2.38 -8.79
N PRO A 31 21.92 1.78 -7.95
CA PRO A 31 21.50 0.80 -6.96
C PRO A 31 20.49 1.37 -5.95
N LEU A 32 20.72 2.61 -5.48
CA LEU A 32 19.82 3.29 -4.55
C LEU A 32 18.46 3.57 -5.20
N VAL A 33 18.45 4.05 -6.44
CA VAL A 33 17.22 4.31 -7.22
C VAL A 33 16.41 3.03 -7.38
N LEU A 34 17.04 1.93 -7.81
CA LEU A 34 16.35 0.65 -7.98
C LEU A 34 15.80 0.10 -6.67
N MET A 35 16.55 0.20 -5.57
CA MET A 35 16.09 -0.21 -4.23
C MET A 35 14.92 0.63 -3.75
N THR A 36 14.93 1.94 -4.02
CA THR A 36 13.84 2.84 -3.66
C THR A 36 12.58 2.49 -4.45
N ILE A 37 12.68 2.31 -5.78
CA ILE A 37 11.57 1.89 -6.63
C ILE A 37 10.98 0.56 -6.12
N PHE A 38 11.84 -0.42 -5.82
CA PHE A 38 11.43 -1.71 -5.28
C PHE A 38 10.67 -1.56 -3.95
N ALA A 39 11.23 -0.81 -2.99
CA ALA A 39 10.61 -0.62 -1.68
C ALA A 39 9.26 0.08 -1.77
N PHE A 40 9.14 1.13 -2.60
CA PHE A 40 7.87 1.82 -2.83
C PHE A 40 6.86 0.91 -3.53
N SER A 41 7.26 0.18 -4.57
CA SER A 41 6.37 -0.73 -5.31
C SER A 41 5.82 -1.83 -4.41
N LEU A 42 6.67 -2.46 -3.57
CA LEU A 42 6.20 -3.45 -2.62
C LEU A 42 5.27 -2.85 -1.57
N SER A 43 5.63 -1.68 -1.02
CA SER A 43 4.78 -1.00 -0.04
C SER A 43 3.39 -0.71 -0.61
N ASP A 44 3.32 -0.15 -1.81
CA ASP A 44 2.07 0.17 -2.50
C ASP A 44 1.24 -1.09 -2.76
N THR A 45 1.87 -2.14 -3.30
CA THR A 45 1.20 -3.41 -3.59
C THR A 45 0.62 -4.06 -2.33
N PHE A 46 1.39 -4.13 -1.24
CA PHE A 46 0.91 -4.76 0.00
C PHE A 46 -0.12 -3.92 0.74
N ASP A 47 -0.01 -2.59 0.69
CA ASP A 47 -1.02 -1.68 1.23
C ASP A 47 -2.37 -1.88 0.51
N THR A 48 -2.34 -1.91 -0.81
CA THR A 48 -3.52 -2.15 -1.65
C THR A 48 -4.12 -3.54 -1.41
N ILE A 49 -3.29 -4.60 -1.37
CA ILE A 49 -3.76 -5.97 -1.06
C ILE A 49 -4.40 -6.03 0.33
N GLY A 50 -3.74 -5.44 1.33
CA GLY A 50 -4.27 -5.39 2.69
C GLY A 50 -5.61 -4.68 2.78
N THR A 51 -5.75 -3.55 2.08
CA THR A 51 -7.01 -2.80 1.98
C THR A 51 -8.09 -3.61 1.26
N PHE A 52 -7.77 -4.30 0.17
CA PHE A 52 -8.71 -5.16 -0.56
C PHE A 52 -9.20 -6.33 0.29
N ILE A 53 -8.31 -7.00 1.02
CA ILE A 53 -8.69 -8.08 1.94
C ILE A 53 -9.59 -7.53 3.05
N GLY A 54 -9.18 -6.45 3.70
CA GLY A 54 -9.92 -5.85 4.82
C GLY A 54 -11.30 -5.31 4.43
N THR A 55 -11.44 -4.75 3.24
CA THR A 55 -12.69 -4.16 2.74
C THR A 55 -13.51 -5.15 1.90
N GLY A 56 -12.84 -5.95 1.06
CA GLY A 56 -13.47 -6.85 0.11
C GLY A 56 -14.23 -8.00 0.75
N ARG A 57 -13.72 -8.55 1.85
CA ARG A 57 -14.42 -9.60 2.61
C ARG A 57 -15.76 -9.12 3.17
N LYS A 58 -15.81 -7.89 3.65
CA LYS A 58 -17.06 -7.28 4.17
C LYS A 58 -18.09 -7.01 3.08
N THR A 59 -17.64 -6.73 1.86
CA THR A 59 -18.54 -6.49 0.72
C THR A 59 -19.00 -7.76 0.04
N GLY A 60 -18.24 -8.86 0.15
CA GLY A 60 -18.39 -10.05 -0.67
C GLY A 60 -18.05 -9.83 -2.15
N ILE A 61 -17.32 -8.76 -2.48
CA ILE A 61 -16.86 -8.49 -3.86
C ILE A 61 -15.79 -9.48 -4.27
N PHE A 62 -14.86 -9.79 -3.34
CA PHE A 62 -13.84 -10.81 -3.53
C PHE A 62 -14.26 -12.10 -2.84
N SER A 63 -14.24 -13.19 -3.58
CA SER A 63 -14.48 -14.52 -3.04
C SER A 63 -13.17 -15.13 -2.51
N ALA A 64 -13.28 -16.18 -1.68
CA ALA A 64 -12.11 -16.95 -1.26
C ALA A 64 -11.33 -17.54 -2.47
N GLU A 65 -12.02 -17.79 -3.58
CA GLU A 65 -11.39 -18.23 -4.83
C GLU A 65 -10.59 -17.11 -5.50
N ASP A 66 -11.06 -15.84 -5.43
CA ASP A 66 -10.33 -14.68 -5.93
C ASP A 66 -9.06 -14.43 -5.10
N GLU A 67 -9.11 -14.64 -3.77
CA GLU A 67 -7.95 -14.53 -2.87
C GLU A 67 -6.93 -15.67 -3.14
N ALA A 68 -7.40 -16.91 -3.27
CA ALA A 68 -6.55 -18.05 -3.59
C ALA A 68 -5.93 -17.95 -5.00
N ALA A 69 -6.59 -17.27 -5.92
CA ALA A 69 -6.07 -17.05 -7.27
C ALA A 69 -4.86 -16.12 -7.29
N LEU A 70 -4.67 -15.23 -6.30
CA LEU A 70 -3.45 -14.44 -6.16
C LEU A 70 -2.19 -15.31 -6.00
N GLU A 71 -2.33 -16.47 -5.36
CA GLU A 71 -1.22 -17.40 -5.13
C GLU A 71 -0.92 -18.27 -6.36
N ASN A 72 -1.94 -18.56 -7.18
CA ASN A 72 -1.88 -19.62 -8.18
C ASN A 72 -2.11 -19.15 -9.63
N SER A 73 -2.50 -17.89 -9.85
CA SER A 73 -2.87 -17.44 -11.18
C SER A 73 -1.70 -16.84 -11.96
N SER A 74 -1.64 -17.21 -13.23
CA SER A 74 -0.85 -16.51 -14.24
C SER A 74 -1.76 -15.56 -15.01
N GLY A 75 -1.82 -14.29 -14.59
CA GLY A 75 -2.49 -13.24 -15.35
C GLY A 75 -3.81 -12.72 -14.75
N PHE A 76 -4.57 -11.96 -15.52
CA PHE A 76 -5.78 -11.23 -15.12
C PHE A 76 -7.03 -12.13 -14.96
N SER A 77 -6.92 -13.24 -14.24
CA SER A 77 -8.02 -14.19 -14.12
C SER A 77 -8.99 -13.84 -12.98
N SER A 78 -8.50 -13.37 -11.85
CA SER A 78 -9.34 -13.04 -10.70
C SER A 78 -9.85 -11.60 -10.73
N LYS A 79 -10.90 -11.33 -9.95
CA LYS A 79 -11.36 -9.94 -9.74
C LYS A 79 -10.33 -9.11 -9.00
N MET A 80 -9.56 -9.74 -8.12
CA MET A 80 -8.53 -9.08 -7.34
C MET A 80 -7.35 -8.65 -8.21
N ASP A 81 -6.90 -9.47 -9.18
CA ASP A 81 -5.88 -9.09 -10.16
C ASP A 81 -6.31 -7.85 -10.97
N LYS A 82 -7.58 -7.84 -11.40
CA LYS A 82 -8.14 -6.69 -12.15
C LYS A 82 -8.20 -5.43 -11.29
N ALA A 83 -8.52 -5.57 -10.02
CA ALA A 83 -8.57 -4.45 -9.07
C ALA A 83 -7.18 -3.91 -8.79
N LEU A 84 -6.17 -4.77 -8.58
CA LEU A 84 -4.76 -4.38 -8.42
C LEU A 84 -4.24 -3.64 -9.66
N PHE A 85 -4.61 -4.12 -10.85
CA PHE A 85 -4.23 -3.44 -12.09
C PHE A 85 -4.91 -2.07 -12.24
N ALA A 86 -6.16 -1.95 -11.82
CA ALA A 86 -6.87 -0.66 -11.83
C ALA A 86 -6.24 0.34 -10.86
N ASP A 87 -5.80 -0.12 -9.68
CA ASP A 87 -5.07 0.65 -8.68
C ASP A 87 -3.72 1.14 -9.24
N ALA A 88 -2.96 0.25 -9.89
CA ALA A 88 -1.70 0.60 -10.54
C ALA A 88 -1.89 1.65 -11.65
N ILE A 89 -2.99 1.57 -12.44
CA ILE A 89 -3.35 2.60 -13.43
C ILE A 89 -3.66 3.93 -12.72
N GLY A 90 -4.36 3.89 -11.59
CA GLY A 90 -4.65 5.06 -10.76
C GLY A 90 -3.36 5.76 -10.31
N THR A 91 -2.41 5.00 -9.77
CA THR A 91 -1.09 5.49 -9.36
C THR A 91 -0.30 6.06 -10.55
N PHE A 92 -0.32 5.39 -11.71
CA PHE A 92 0.31 5.90 -12.92
C PHE A 92 -0.28 7.26 -13.35
N ILE A 93 -1.62 7.36 -13.41
CA ILE A 93 -2.29 8.62 -13.75
C ILE A 93 -1.97 9.70 -12.70
N GLY A 94 -2.02 9.37 -11.40
CA GLY A 94 -1.67 10.29 -10.32
C GLY A 94 -0.25 10.86 -10.48
N SER A 95 0.71 10.02 -10.86
CA SER A 95 2.10 10.44 -11.08
C SER A 95 2.25 11.48 -12.21
N LEU A 96 1.36 11.46 -13.23
CA LEU A 96 1.34 12.48 -14.29
C LEU A 96 0.92 13.86 -13.76
N PHE A 97 0.12 13.88 -12.69
CA PHE A 97 -0.28 15.11 -12.00
C PHE A 97 0.71 15.52 -10.89
N GLY A 98 1.75 14.73 -10.67
CA GLY A 98 2.77 15.00 -9.65
C GLY A 98 2.34 14.61 -8.23
N THR A 99 1.34 13.71 -8.08
CA THR A 99 0.98 13.16 -6.78
C THR A 99 1.91 12.00 -6.41
N SER A 100 1.94 11.63 -5.13
CA SER A 100 2.50 10.35 -4.68
C SER A 100 1.67 9.18 -5.24
N ASN A 101 1.97 7.95 -4.84
CA ASN A 101 1.14 6.80 -5.15
C ASN A 101 -0.33 7.06 -4.78
N THR A 102 -1.23 6.55 -5.60
CA THR A 102 -2.69 6.66 -5.43
C THR A 102 -3.22 5.30 -5.02
N THR A 103 -3.06 4.97 -3.74
CA THR A 103 -3.48 3.67 -3.21
C THR A 103 -4.97 3.68 -2.86
N THR A 104 -5.57 2.51 -2.76
CA THR A 104 -6.95 2.35 -2.32
C THR A 104 -7.09 2.74 -0.85
N TYR A 105 -8.01 3.66 -0.56
CA TYR A 105 -8.20 4.20 0.80
C TYR A 105 -8.87 3.20 1.74
N VAL A 106 -8.29 3.01 2.93
CA VAL A 106 -8.86 2.19 4.01
C VAL A 106 -10.19 2.78 4.53
N GLU A 107 -10.39 4.09 4.42
CA GLU A 107 -11.62 4.81 4.76
C GLU A 107 -12.81 4.35 3.92
N SER A 108 -12.58 3.70 2.79
CA SER A 108 -13.62 3.03 2.00
C SER A 108 -14.42 2.02 2.83
N ALA A 109 -13.82 1.46 3.89
CA ALA A 109 -14.51 0.58 4.84
C ALA A 109 -15.75 1.23 5.47
N ALA A 110 -15.72 2.54 5.71
CA ALA A 110 -16.86 3.28 6.23
C ALA A 110 -18.00 3.37 5.20
N GLY A 111 -17.68 3.73 3.94
CA GLY A 111 -18.67 3.77 2.87
C GLY A 111 -19.26 2.41 2.55
N ILE A 112 -18.47 1.36 2.69
CA ILE A 112 -18.91 -0.04 2.54
C ILE A 112 -19.86 -0.44 3.67
N ALA A 113 -19.60 -0.04 4.90
CA ALA A 113 -20.46 -0.29 6.05
C ALA A 113 -21.85 0.34 5.86
N GLU A 114 -21.92 1.52 5.22
CA GLU A 114 -23.16 2.20 4.84
C GLU A 114 -23.87 1.60 3.62
N GLY A 115 -23.31 0.55 3.00
CA GLY A 115 -23.91 -0.19 1.89
C GLY A 115 -23.38 0.15 0.50
N GLY A 116 -22.32 0.95 0.40
CA GLY A 116 -21.65 1.25 -0.88
C GLY A 116 -20.88 0.03 -1.40
N ARG A 117 -21.37 -0.58 -2.52
CA ARG A 117 -20.80 -1.84 -3.05
C ARG A 117 -20.67 -1.87 -4.57
N THR A 118 -20.84 -0.74 -5.21
CA THR A 118 -20.84 -0.67 -6.68
C THR A 118 -19.87 0.38 -7.19
N GLY A 119 -19.51 0.29 -8.47
CA GLY A 119 -18.68 1.31 -9.13
C GLY A 119 -19.29 2.73 -9.08
N LEU A 120 -20.59 2.86 -8.90
CA LEU A 120 -21.25 4.15 -8.72
C LEU A 120 -20.81 4.83 -7.41
N THR A 121 -20.55 4.05 -6.36
CA THR A 121 -19.99 4.56 -5.09
C THR A 121 -18.61 5.18 -5.34
N ALA A 122 -17.73 4.50 -6.10
CA ALA A 122 -16.43 5.02 -6.46
C ALA A 122 -16.51 6.31 -7.29
N VAL A 123 -17.42 6.36 -8.27
CA VAL A 123 -17.67 7.58 -9.07
C VAL A 123 -18.16 8.73 -8.17
N SER A 124 -19.09 8.47 -7.25
CA SER A 124 -19.58 9.47 -6.30
C SER A 124 -18.45 10.03 -5.42
N THR A 125 -17.57 9.15 -4.96
CA THR A 125 -16.37 9.53 -4.19
C THR A 125 -15.42 10.40 -5.02
N ALA A 126 -15.17 10.01 -6.27
CA ALA A 126 -14.33 10.79 -7.19
C ALA A 126 -14.90 12.21 -7.42
N VAL A 127 -16.22 12.32 -7.62
CA VAL A 127 -16.91 13.62 -7.73
C VAL A 127 -16.76 14.42 -6.45
N ALA A 128 -16.91 13.79 -5.28
CA ALA A 128 -16.74 14.48 -3.99
C ALA A 128 -15.31 15.00 -3.81
N PHE A 129 -14.29 14.25 -4.24
CA PHE A 129 -12.90 14.71 -4.25
C PHE A 129 -12.70 15.91 -5.18
N LEU A 130 -13.25 15.88 -6.40
CA LEU A 130 -13.19 17.03 -7.33
C LEU A 130 -13.87 18.27 -6.75
N LEU A 131 -15.01 18.12 -6.09
CA LEU A 131 -15.70 19.22 -5.41
C LEU A 131 -14.89 19.74 -4.21
N SER A 132 -14.24 18.85 -3.46
CA SER A 132 -13.41 19.25 -2.32
C SER A 132 -12.17 20.05 -2.74
N ALA A 133 -11.67 19.85 -3.97
CA ALA A 133 -10.61 20.67 -4.52
C ALA A 133 -11.00 22.16 -4.62
N LEU A 134 -12.26 22.48 -4.87
CA LEU A 134 -12.78 23.84 -4.84
C LEU A 134 -12.83 24.42 -3.42
N LEU A 135 -12.94 23.56 -2.41
CA LEU A 135 -12.99 23.89 -0.99
C LEU A 135 -11.61 23.82 -0.32
N LEU A 136 -10.52 23.70 -1.10
CA LEU A 136 -9.15 23.56 -0.60
C LEU A 136 -8.79 24.58 0.52
N PRO A 137 -9.16 25.88 0.43
CA PRO A 137 -8.88 26.84 1.50
C PRO A 137 -9.58 26.50 2.82
N VAL A 138 -10.73 25.82 2.78
CA VAL A 138 -11.50 25.40 3.96
C VAL A 138 -10.93 24.09 4.50
N VAL A 139 -10.62 23.13 3.61
CA VAL A 139 -10.04 21.83 3.97
C VAL A 139 -8.72 21.99 4.69
N GLY A 140 -7.88 22.93 4.25
CA GLY A 140 -6.58 23.24 4.87
C GLY A 140 -6.68 23.82 6.30
N ILE A 141 -7.87 24.23 6.76
CA ILE A 141 -8.10 24.72 8.14
C ILE A 141 -8.39 23.56 9.10
N VAL A 142 -8.83 22.40 8.59
CA VAL A 142 -9.17 21.25 9.44
C VAL A 142 -7.89 20.68 10.07
N PRO A 143 -7.76 20.74 11.42
CA PRO A 143 -6.57 20.23 12.09
C PRO A 143 -6.57 18.70 12.10
N ALA A 144 -5.38 18.08 12.10
CA ALA A 144 -5.22 16.63 12.17
C ALA A 144 -5.92 16.00 13.40
N ALA A 145 -6.02 16.75 14.50
CA ALA A 145 -6.75 16.31 15.69
C ALA A 145 -8.26 16.10 15.44
N ALA A 146 -8.84 16.77 14.44
CA ALA A 146 -10.25 16.59 14.09
C ALA A 146 -10.47 15.36 13.18
N THR A 147 -9.48 14.96 12.41
CA THR A 147 -9.55 13.79 11.51
C THR A 147 -9.13 12.49 12.19
N ALA A 148 -8.28 12.55 13.23
CA ALA A 148 -7.77 11.39 13.95
C ALA A 148 -8.86 10.43 14.48
N PRO A 149 -9.99 10.90 15.07
CA PRO A 149 -11.05 10.00 15.53
C PRO A 149 -11.66 9.16 14.40
N ALA A 150 -11.80 9.72 13.20
CA ALA A 150 -12.32 8.98 12.05
C ALA A 150 -11.38 7.83 11.67
N LEU A 151 -10.05 8.09 11.62
CA LEU A 151 -9.04 7.07 11.34
C LEU A 151 -9.01 5.97 12.42
N ILE A 152 -9.19 6.33 13.69
CA ILE A 152 -9.28 5.35 14.79
C ILE A 152 -10.49 4.44 14.59
N ILE A 153 -11.66 4.99 14.24
CA ILE A 153 -12.87 4.21 13.98
C ILE A 153 -12.66 3.26 12.80
N VAL A 154 -12.08 3.74 11.70
CA VAL A 154 -11.75 2.90 10.54
C VAL A 154 -10.78 1.78 10.94
N GLY A 155 -9.75 2.09 11.73
CA GLY A 155 -8.83 1.09 12.27
C GLY A 155 -9.56 0.01 13.09
N VAL A 156 -10.48 0.40 13.97
CA VAL A 156 -11.32 -0.56 14.74
C VAL A 156 -12.17 -1.43 13.81
N MET A 157 -12.73 -0.87 12.74
CA MET A 157 -13.51 -1.65 11.76
C MET A 157 -12.67 -2.72 11.04
N MET A 158 -11.36 -2.50 10.91
CA MET A 158 -10.43 -3.41 10.23
C MET A 158 -9.72 -4.37 11.19
N VAL A 159 -9.81 -4.17 12.50
CA VAL A 159 -9.18 -5.05 13.51
C VAL A 159 -9.57 -6.53 13.34
N SER A 160 -10.76 -6.80 12.82
CA SER A 160 -11.21 -8.19 12.56
C SER A 160 -10.27 -8.97 11.64
N SER A 161 -9.49 -8.29 10.78
CA SER A 161 -8.51 -8.95 9.90
C SER A 161 -7.33 -9.59 10.67
N PHE A 162 -7.08 -9.16 11.92
CA PHE A 162 -6.11 -9.84 12.79
C PHE A 162 -6.53 -11.24 13.19
N LEU A 163 -7.83 -11.58 13.10
CA LEU A 163 -8.34 -12.91 13.38
C LEU A 163 -7.96 -13.94 12.30
N ASP A 164 -7.55 -13.47 11.13
CA ASP A 164 -7.11 -14.33 10.02
C ASP A 164 -5.69 -14.89 10.25
N VAL A 165 -4.92 -14.27 11.16
CA VAL A 165 -3.61 -14.77 11.58
C VAL A 165 -3.79 -15.90 12.57
N ASP A 166 -3.12 -17.03 12.34
CA ASP A 166 -3.06 -18.08 13.36
C ASP A 166 -2.07 -17.71 14.48
N TRP A 167 -2.61 -17.05 15.50
CA TRP A 167 -1.83 -16.65 16.69
C TRP A 167 -1.36 -17.81 17.55
N SER A 168 -1.87 -19.02 17.31
CA SER A 168 -1.44 -20.25 18.01
C SER A 168 -0.21 -20.89 17.36
N ASP A 169 0.01 -20.67 16.06
CA ASP A 169 1.24 -21.07 15.37
C ASP A 169 2.29 -19.94 15.45
N PHE A 170 3.39 -20.24 16.14
CA PHE A 170 4.49 -19.30 16.27
C PHE A 170 5.13 -18.88 14.93
N ASN A 171 5.03 -19.74 13.90
CA ASN A 171 5.55 -19.42 12.57
C ASN A 171 4.79 -18.27 11.91
N ASP A 172 3.51 -18.11 12.20
CA ASP A 172 2.65 -17.07 11.64
C ASP A 172 2.51 -15.87 12.60
N ALA A 173 2.40 -16.16 13.91
CA ALA A 173 2.22 -15.14 14.94
C ALA A 173 3.42 -14.20 15.05
N LEU A 174 4.66 -14.71 15.00
CA LEU A 174 5.85 -13.90 15.19
C LEU A 174 6.05 -12.88 14.04
N PRO A 175 5.99 -13.25 12.76
CA PRO A 175 6.06 -12.28 11.66
C PRO A 175 4.95 -11.25 11.70
N ALA A 176 3.71 -11.65 11.98
CA ALA A 176 2.57 -10.75 12.09
C ALA A 176 2.73 -9.73 13.22
N PHE A 177 3.20 -10.17 14.38
CA PHE A 177 3.48 -9.30 15.51
C PHE A 177 4.54 -8.24 15.15
N PHE A 178 5.68 -8.66 14.59
CA PHE A 178 6.75 -7.74 14.24
C PHE A 178 6.37 -6.82 13.08
N ALA A 179 5.55 -7.28 12.14
CA ALA A 179 4.97 -6.42 11.10
C ALA A 179 4.23 -5.24 11.73
N ALA A 180 3.23 -5.52 12.57
CA ALA A 180 2.42 -4.50 13.24
C ALA A 180 3.27 -3.59 14.13
N PHE A 181 4.20 -4.17 14.89
CA PHE A 181 5.08 -3.45 15.81
C PHE A 181 5.98 -2.44 15.07
N PHE A 182 6.66 -2.86 13.99
CA PHE A 182 7.54 -1.98 13.24
C PHE A 182 6.76 -0.96 12.41
N MET A 183 5.58 -1.31 11.86
CA MET A 183 4.71 -0.32 11.21
C MET A 183 4.35 0.83 12.17
N ALA A 184 3.98 0.49 13.41
CA ALA A 184 3.60 1.48 14.41
C ALA A 184 4.77 2.33 14.89
N LEU A 185 5.93 1.71 15.18
CA LEU A 185 7.10 2.41 15.72
C LEU A 185 7.82 3.28 14.68
N CYS A 186 7.91 2.78 13.44
CA CYS A 186 8.64 3.48 12.37
C CYS A 186 7.74 4.41 11.56
N PHE A 187 6.43 4.44 11.84
CA PHE A 187 5.43 5.18 11.03
C PHE A 187 5.56 4.88 9.54
N SER A 188 5.85 3.62 9.19
CA SER A 188 6.14 3.22 7.83
C SER A 188 5.66 1.80 7.55
N ILE A 189 4.81 1.64 6.55
CA ILE A 189 4.32 0.35 6.06
C ILE A 189 5.49 -0.50 5.54
N SER A 190 6.43 0.11 4.82
CA SER A 190 7.59 -0.58 4.25
C SER A 190 8.45 -1.28 5.31
N TYR A 191 8.68 -0.63 6.46
CA TYR A 191 9.45 -1.24 7.57
C TYR A 191 8.70 -2.43 8.18
N GLY A 192 7.38 -2.34 8.29
CA GLY A 192 6.57 -3.46 8.77
C GLY A 192 6.57 -4.66 7.83
N ILE A 193 6.42 -4.42 6.52
CA ILE A 193 6.49 -5.48 5.49
C ILE A 193 7.87 -6.13 5.50
N ALA A 194 8.94 -5.33 5.56
CA ALA A 194 10.29 -5.83 5.63
C ALA A 194 10.52 -6.69 6.88
N ALA A 195 10.03 -6.23 8.04
CA ALA A 195 10.09 -6.99 9.28
C ALA A 195 9.31 -8.32 9.15
N ALA A 196 8.08 -8.30 8.61
CA ALA A 196 7.31 -9.51 8.36
C ALA A 196 8.10 -10.54 7.56
N PHE A 197 8.69 -10.12 6.45
CA PHE A 197 9.44 -11.03 5.57
C PHE A 197 10.71 -11.57 6.22
N ILE A 198 11.46 -10.70 6.91
CA ILE A 198 12.70 -11.11 7.60
C ILE A 198 12.35 -12.11 8.71
N PHE A 199 11.38 -11.80 9.57
CA PHE A 199 11.02 -12.69 10.68
C PHE A 199 10.35 -13.97 10.20
N TYR A 200 9.55 -13.93 9.12
CA TYR A 200 9.02 -15.15 8.51
C TYR A 200 10.13 -16.08 8.01
N CYS A 201 11.08 -15.54 7.26
CA CYS A 201 12.23 -16.33 6.80
C CYS A 201 13.06 -16.87 7.97
N LEU A 202 13.31 -16.05 8.99
CA LEU A 202 14.07 -16.47 10.19
C LEU A 202 13.40 -17.63 10.91
N VAL A 203 12.09 -17.54 11.16
CA VAL A 203 11.34 -18.61 11.85
C VAL A 203 11.31 -19.88 11.02
N LYS A 204 11.02 -19.78 9.73
CA LYS A 204 10.99 -20.95 8.84
C LYS A 204 12.37 -21.62 8.71
N VAL A 205 13.45 -20.85 8.71
CA VAL A 205 14.82 -21.40 8.76
C VAL A 205 15.08 -22.08 10.11
N ALA A 206 14.75 -21.42 11.22
CA ALA A 206 14.96 -21.96 12.57
C ALA A 206 14.15 -23.24 12.84
N THR A 207 12.96 -23.37 12.25
CA THR A 207 12.09 -24.56 12.37
C THR A 207 12.39 -25.63 11.31
N GLY A 208 13.38 -25.42 10.44
CA GLY A 208 13.75 -26.37 9.39
C GLY A 208 12.78 -26.46 8.21
N LYS A 209 11.83 -25.51 8.10
CA LYS A 209 10.79 -25.46 7.07
C LYS A 209 11.16 -24.56 5.87
N THR A 210 12.43 -24.50 5.52
CA THR A 210 12.96 -23.65 4.42
C THR A 210 12.32 -23.90 3.06
N LYS A 211 11.84 -25.12 2.83
CA LYS A 211 11.18 -25.52 1.57
C LYS A 211 9.79 -24.88 1.39
N GLU A 212 9.18 -24.42 2.47
CA GLU A 212 7.89 -23.75 2.43
C GLU A 212 7.99 -22.27 2.02
N ILE A 213 9.22 -21.72 2.00
CA ILE A 213 9.45 -20.32 1.64
C ILE A 213 9.50 -20.20 0.12
N HIS A 214 8.57 -19.44 -0.45
CA HIS A 214 8.57 -19.19 -1.89
C HIS A 214 9.84 -18.44 -2.33
N PRO A 215 10.47 -18.79 -3.47
CA PRO A 215 11.71 -18.12 -3.94
C PRO A 215 11.61 -16.60 -4.05
N LEU A 216 10.44 -16.10 -4.44
CA LEU A 216 10.18 -14.66 -4.54
C LEU A 216 10.28 -13.97 -3.17
N LEU A 217 9.79 -14.62 -2.10
CA LEU A 217 9.88 -14.10 -0.75
C LEU A 217 11.33 -14.05 -0.26
N TRP A 218 12.14 -15.06 -0.60
CA TRP A 218 13.59 -15.04 -0.36
C TRP A 218 14.26 -13.85 -1.05
N GLY A 219 13.94 -13.63 -2.33
CA GLY A 219 14.46 -12.50 -3.10
C GLY A 219 14.09 -11.16 -2.46
N ALA A 220 12.82 -10.98 -2.10
CA ALA A 220 12.33 -9.76 -1.46
C ALA A 220 13.00 -9.52 -0.09
N THR A 221 13.13 -10.57 0.73
CA THR A 221 13.81 -10.48 2.03
C THR A 221 15.26 -10.04 1.90
N ILE A 222 16.00 -10.64 0.96
CA ILE A 222 17.40 -10.25 0.70
C ILE A 222 17.48 -8.79 0.25
N LEU A 223 16.59 -8.36 -0.64
CA LEU A 223 16.56 -6.98 -1.11
C LEU A 223 16.24 -5.99 0.03
N PHE A 224 15.34 -6.31 0.94
CA PHE A 224 15.09 -5.48 2.11
C PHE A 224 16.29 -5.40 3.04
N ILE A 225 16.97 -6.51 3.30
CA ILE A 225 18.19 -6.52 4.12
C ILE A 225 19.27 -5.65 3.46
N VAL A 226 19.48 -5.80 2.16
CA VAL A 226 20.45 -4.98 1.40
C VAL A 226 20.06 -3.50 1.46
N ASN A 227 18.78 -3.17 1.31
CA ASN A 227 18.29 -1.80 1.42
C ASN A 227 18.60 -1.20 2.80
N PHE A 228 18.35 -1.94 3.90
CA PHE A 228 18.66 -1.47 5.24
C PHE A 228 20.17 -1.31 5.48
N VAL A 229 20.97 -2.21 4.94
CA VAL A 229 22.44 -2.08 5.02
C VAL A 229 22.91 -0.83 4.27
N ILE A 230 22.42 -0.60 3.05
CA ILE A 230 22.77 0.60 2.28
C ILE A 230 22.37 1.87 3.05
N LEU A 231 21.15 1.92 3.58
CA LEU A 231 20.66 3.08 4.36
C LEU A 231 21.44 3.30 5.66
N ALA A 232 22.02 2.27 6.25
CA ALA A 232 22.81 2.39 7.46
C ALA A 232 24.22 2.95 7.19
N PHE A 233 24.72 2.91 5.96
CA PHE A 233 26.03 3.42 5.54
C PHE A 233 25.96 4.75 4.77
N LEU A 234 24.77 5.25 4.49
CA LEU A 234 24.53 6.59 3.92
C LEU A 234 24.33 7.63 5.01
#